data_4789935b4bb015c5346f99bfd7d9c15a
#
_entry.id   4789935b4bb015c5346f99bfd7d9c15a
#
_cell.length_a   1.000
_cell.length_b   1.000
_cell.length_c   1.000
_cell.angle_alpha   90.00
_cell.angle_beta   90.00
_cell.angle_gamma   90.00
#
_symmetry.space_group_name_H-M   'P 1'
#
loop_
_entity.id
_entity.type
_entity.pdbx_description
1 polymer ?
#
loop_
_entity_poly.entity_id
_entity_poly.type
_entity_poly.pdbx_seq_one_letter_code
_entity_poly.pdbx_strand_id
1 'polypeptide(L)'
;MHRRNFFKWTGLGALGLALYGCGRNNKTSGQNRYYSGPVTDHFDGTYFYNSKDQVTAPMSDLLKWKLFGNRAKWPKHFVSPYPAAVPEASLPSNRLKVTMIGHASLLIQMHGLNILTDPVYSERVSPLQYIGPWRHNPPGVAFEALPKIDIVLVTHNHYDHLDLATLARLVVRDKPQIYTPLGNDTIIHKEIQAADVQTGDWGDVFMHKSGLKIHVEPCQHWSARGTNDRRMALWSAFVLESLHHKIYHIGDTGFGTGDNYRKVASKHGGFDLGILPIGAYEPRWFMKEAHQNPAEAVAGLQLCNARYGLGHHWGTFQLTDEAVEAPKRALADALAKQALTEDRFTALQPGQVWQLPV
;
A
#
# COMPACT_ATOMS: atom_id res chain seq x y z
N MET A 1 -11.62 33.89 40.26
CA MET A 1 -10.25 33.33 40.22
C MET A 1 -10.23 31.99 39.51
N HIS A 2 -9.39 31.85 38.53
CA HIS A 2 -9.39 30.85 37.48
C HIS A 2 -9.18 29.40 37.93
N ARG A 3 -10.14 28.53 37.62
CA ARG A 3 -9.99 27.08 37.54
C ARG A 3 -10.62 26.59 36.24
N ARG A 4 -9.97 26.83 35.11
CA ARG A 4 -10.33 26.28 33.79
C ARG A 4 -9.08 26.25 32.96
N ASN A 5 -8.27 25.18 32.99
CA ASN A 5 -7.28 24.83 31.96
C ASN A 5 -6.44 23.60 32.37
N PHE A 6 -7.06 22.51 32.89
CA PHE A 6 -6.28 21.31 33.25
C PHE A 6 -6.75 20.02 32.52
N PHE A 7 -7.68 20.09 31.60
CA PHE A 7 -8.23 18.88 30.97
C PHE A 7 -8.11 18.87 29.44
N LYS A 8 -6.99 19.30 28.88
CA LYS A 8 -6.76 19.22 27.41
C LYS A 8 -5.56 18.34 26.98
N TRP A 9 -4.93 17.61 27.88
CA TRP A 9 -3.67 16.90 27.57
C TRP A 9 -3.66 15.38 27.72
N THR A 10 -4.77 14.72 28.00
CA THR A 10 -4.82 13.27 28.24
C THR A 10 -5.35 12.44 27.06
N GLY A 11 -5.75 13.04 25.94
CA GLY A 11 -6.34 12.32 24.81
C GLY A 11 -5.36 11.91 23.68
N LEU A 12 -4.13 12.41 23.66
CA LEU A 12 -3.20 12.26 22.53
C LEU A 12 -2.11 11.19 22.70
N GLY A 13 -1.99 10.63 23.90
CA GLY A 13 -0.90 9.68 24.21
C GLY A 13 -1.12 8.23 23.77
N ALA A 14 -2.35 7.81 23.58
CA ALA A 14 -2.65 6.37 23.38
C ALA A 14 -2.62 5.91 21.89
N LEU A 15 -2.65 6.81 20.93
CA LEU A 15 -2.80 6.46 19.52
C LEU A 15 -1.50 6.27 18.74
N GLY A 16 -0.41 6.84 19.19
CA GLY A 16 0.91 6.61 18.57
C GLY A 16 1.47 5.21 18.84
N LEU A 17 0.95 4.52 19.85
CA LEU A 17 1.45 3.21 20.30
C LEU A 17 0.94 2.03 19.46
N ALA A 18 -0.18 2.17 18.76
CA ALA A 18 -0.75 1.07 17.97
C ALA A 18 -0.05 0.85 16.62
N LEU A 19 0.68 1.84 16.11
CA LEU A 19 1.35 1.76 14.80
C LEU A 19 2.84 1.40 14.91
N TYR A 20 3.42 1.38 16.11
CA TYR A 20 4.84 1.07 16.30
C TYR A 20 5.02 0.01 17.37
N GLY A 21 5.08 -1.23 16.96
CA GLY A 21 5.49 -2.33 17.82
C GLY A 21 6.91 -2.07 18.33
N CYS A 22 7.08 -2.09 19.66
CA CYS A 22 8.34 -1.90 20.35
C CYS A 22 9.43 -2.84 19.82
N GLY A 23 10.43 -2.30 19.15
CA GLY A 23 11.63 -3.03 18.79
C GLY A 23 12.47 -3.31 20.03
N ARG A 24 12.15 -4.33 20.80
CA ARG A 24 13.10 -4.99 21.70
C ARG A 24 13.65 -6.20 20.99
N ASN A 25 14.95 -6.23 20.74
CA ASN A 25 15.74 -7.43 20.52
C ASN A 25 15.74 -8.29 21.83
N ASN A 26 14.58 -8.69 22.30
CA ASN A 26 14.51 -9.80 23.22
C ASN A 26 14.37 -11.05 22.35
N LYS A 27 15.40 -11.88 22.30
CA LYS A 27 15.35 -13.29 21.94
C LYS A 27 14.46 -14.05 22.95
N THR A 28 13.18 -13.70 22.98
CA THR A 28 12.16 -14.62 23.46
C THR A 28 11.74 -15.38 22.21
N SER A 29 12.01 -16.68 22.18
CA SER A 29 11.53 -17.64 21.20
C SER A 29 9.99 -17.69 21.21
N GLY A 30 9.37 -16.61 20.78
CA GLY A 30 7.94 -16.52 20.55
C GLY A 30 7.66 -17.13 19.18
N GLN A 31 6.83 -18.13 19.13
CA GLN A 31 6.32 -18.68 17.89
C GLN A 31 5.62 -17.57 17.09
N ASN A 32 5.91 -17.48 15.79
CA ASN A 32 5.16 -16.59 14.90
C ASN A 32 3.68 -16.98 14.93
N ARG A 33 2.78 -16.01 15.10
CA ARG A 33 1.34 -16.27 15.28
C ARG A 33 0.56 -16.35 13.98
N TYR A 34 1.19 -16.00 12.86
CA TYR A 34 0.53 -15.92 11.57
C TYR A 34 1.09 -16.91 10.54
N TYR A 35 2.34 -17.35 10.73
CA TYR A 35 3.03 -18.25 9.81
C TYR A 35 3.92 -19.23 10.54
N SER A 36 3.92 -20.50 10.10
CA SER A 36 4.69 -21.61 10.71
C SER A 36 5.55 -22.38 9.70
N GLY A 37 5.91 -21.76 8.59
CA GLY A 37 6.76 -22.39 7.56
C GLY A 37 8.26 -22.45 7.95
N PRO A 38 9.10 -22.98 7.06
CA PRO A 38 10.53 -23.14 7.28
C PRO A 38 11.25 -21.80 7.35
N VAL A 39 12.41 -21.78 7.99
CA VAL A 39 13.35 -20.65 7.95
C VAL A 39 13.88 -20.48 6.52
N THR A 40 13.91 -19.22 6.04
CA THR A 40 14.38 -18.85 4.70
C THR A 40 15.47 -17.77 4.79
N ASP A 41 15.88 -17.21 3.67
CA ASP A 41 16.82 -16.08 3.62
C ASP A 41 16.22 -14.76 4.14
N HIS A 42 14.90 -14.67 4.27
CA HIS A 42 14.16 -13.51 4.77
C HIS A 42 13.14 -13.84 5.87
N PHE A 43 13.16 -15.05 6.44
CA PHE A 43 12.35 -15.45 7.60
C PHE A 43 13.20 -16.23 8.61
N ASP A 44 13.26 -15.80 9.87
CA ASP A 44 14.08 -16.41 10.92
C ASP A 44 13.35 -17.46 11.78
N GLY A 45 12.14 -17.84 11.39
CA GLY A 45 11.24 -18.71 12.16
C GLY A 45 10.24 -17.94 13.04
N THR A 46 10.45 -16.64 13.23
CA THR A 46 9.55 -15.76 13.99
C THR A 46 9.19 -14.50 13.20
N TYR A 47 10.18 -13.87 12.57
CA TYR A 47 10.02 -12.58 11.89
C TYR A 47 10.50 -12.63 10.45
N PHE A 48 9.77 -11.94 9.58
CA PHE A 48 10.22 -11.62 8.22
C PHE A 48 11.12 -10.37 8.24
N TYR A 49 12.03 -10.23 7.26
CA TYR A 49 12.97 -9.09 7.13
C TYR A 49 13.36 -8.85 5.67
N ASN A 50 13.63 -7.60 5.31
CA ASN A 50 14.13 -7.26 3.96
C ASN A 50 15.59 -7.71 3.78
N SER A 51 16.41 -7.51 4.82
CA SER A 51 17.79 -8.01 4.92
C SER A 51 18.11 -8.29 6.39
N LYS A 52 19.09 -9.16 6.65
CA LYS A 52 19.53 -9.49 8.02
C LYS A 52 20.06 -8.28 8.78
N ASP A 53 20.57 -7.28 8.06
CA ASP A 53 21.16 -6.06 8.62
C ASP A 53 20.14 -4.90 8.72
N GLN A 54 18.86 -5.18 8.51
CA GLN A 54 17.82 -4.15 8.58
C GLN A 54 17.74 -3.54 9.97
N VAL A 55 18.12 -2.26 10.08
CA VAL A 55 17.96 -1.48 11.31
C VAL A 55 16.50 -1.07 11.46
N THR A 56 15.90 -1.49 12.55
CA THR A 56 14.55 -1.05 12.92
C THR A 56 14.66 0.26 13.71
N ALA A 57 13.96 1.31 13.28
CA ALA A 57 13.91 2.56 14.02
C ALA A 57 13.47 2.32 15.48
N PRO A 58 14.22 2.81 16.47
CA PRO A 58 13.89 2.60 17.88
C PRO A 58 12.63 3.40 18.29
N MET A 59 11.99 3.00 19.39
CA MET A 59 10.82 3.69 19.94
C MET A 59 11.12 5.16 20.27
N SER A 60 12.35 5.50 20.64
CA SER A 60 12.80 6.87 20.87
C SER A 60 12.61 7.75 19.63
N ASP A 61 12.82 7.23 18.44
CA ASP A 61 12.67 7.97 17.19
C ASP A 61 11.20 8.26 16.89
N LEU A 62 10.31 7.31 17.17
CA LEU A 62 8.88 7.54 17.09
C LEU A 62 8.45 8.65 18.06
N LEU A 63 8.91 8.59 19.32
CA LEU A 63 8.60 9.61 20.31
C LEU A 63 9.16 10.97 19.89
N LYS A 64 10.40 11.01 19.39
CA LYS A 64 11.02 12.23 18.85
C LYS A 64 10.17 12.81 17.72
N TRP A 65 9.76 11.98 16.76
CA TRP A 65 8.88 12.42 15.67
C TRP A 65 7.55 12.97 16.20
N LYS A 66 6.86 12.24 17.11
CA LYS A 66 5.56 12.65 17.65
C LYS A 66 5.62 13.93 18.49
N LEU A 67 6.72 14.18 19.21
CA LEU A 67 6.89 15.34 20.06
C LEU A 67 7.45 16.56 19.33
N PHE A 68 8.29 16.36 18.34
CA PHE A 68 9.05 17.42 17.66
C PHE A 68 8.83 17.47 16.15
N GLY A 69 7.96 16.62 15.60
CA GLY A 69 7.60 16.64 14.18
C GLY A 69 6.82 17.91 13.81
N ASN A 70 6.99 18.36 12.58
CA ASN A 70 6.30 19.53 12.05
C ASN A 70 5.24 19.10 11.04
N ARG A 71 4.19 18.49 11.57
CA ARG A 71 3.10 17.93 10.76
C ARG A 71 2.27 19.04 10.13
N ALA A 72 2.19 19.05 8.80
CA ALA A 72 1.33 19.97 8.06
C ALA A 72 -0.15 19.73 8.42
N LYS A 73 -0.93 20.82 8.45
CA LYS A 73 -2.38 20.71 8.65
C LYS A 73 -3.05 20.40 7.31
N TRP A 74 -3.69 19.25 7.22
CA TRP A 74 -4.55 18.94 6.08
C TRP A 74 -5.93 19.60 6.22
N PRO A 75 -6.58 20.00 5.11
CA PRO A 75 -7.96 20.43 5.14
C PRO A 75 -8.84 19.29 5.63
N LYS A 76 -9.95 19.61 6.29
CA LYS A 76 -10.90 18.60 6.78
C LYS A 76 -11.43 17.73 5.62
N HIS A 77 -11.65 18.34 4.47
CA HIS A 77 -12.04 17.69 3.24
C HIS A 77 -11.08 18.12 2.13
N PHE A 78 -10.49 17.15 1.47
CA PHE A 78 -9.63 17.34 0.30
C PHE A 78 -10.37 16.78 -0.91
N VAL A 79 -11.14 17.66 -1.58
CA VAL A 79 -11.99 17.24 -2.69
C VAL A 79 -11.14 17.01 -3.94
N SER A 80 -11.30 15.83 -4.53
CA SER A 80 -10.72 15.53 -5.84
C SER A 80 -11.39 16.41 -6.93
N PRO A 81 -10.63 16.89 -7.92
CA PRO A 81 -11.20 17.58 -9.07
C PRO A 81 -11.98 16.65 -10.01
N TYR A 82 -11.89 15.35 -9.82
CA TYR A 82 -12.57 14.35 -10.63
C TYR A 82 -13.87 13.91 -9.95
N PRO A 83 -14.99 13.77 -10.69
CA PRO A 83 -16.19 13.17 -10.15
C PRO A 83 -15.97 11.71 -9.79
N ALA A 84 -16.84 11.15 -8.94
CA ALA A 84 -16.82 9.71 -8.69
C ALA A 84 -17.03 8.97 -10.03
N ALA A 85 -16.09 8.05 -10.32
CA ALA A 85 -16.14 7.28 -11.54
C ALA A 85 -17.20 6.16 -11.45
N VAL A 86 -17.81 5.85 -12.57
CA VAL A 86 -18.67 4.67 -12.75
C VAL A 86 -17.95 3.75 -13.74
N PRO A 87 -17.20 2.73 -13.25
CA PRO A 87 -16.45 1.84 -14.11
C PRO A 87 -17.35 0.96 -14.99
N GLU A 88 -16.85 0.59 -16.15
CA GLU A 88 -17.47 -0.43 -16.99
C GLU A 88 -17.52 -1.78 -16.28
N ALA A 89 -18.53 -2.61 -16.56
CA ALA A 89 -18.66 -3.92 -15.93
C ALA A 89 -17.46 -4.84 -16.23
N SER A 90 -16.88 -4.73 -17.42
CA SER A 90 -15.65 -5.41 -17.85
C SER A 90 -15.01 -4.67 -19.02
N LEU A 91 -13.73 -4.92 -19.27
CA LEU A 91 -13.02 -4.44 -20.46
C LEU A 91 -12.57 -5.60 -21.34
N PRO A 92 -12.40 -5.37 -22.67
CA PRO A 92 -11.72 -6.31 -23.55
C PRO A 92 -10.34 -6.70 -23.01
N SER A 93 -9.90 -7.92 -23.25
CA SER A 93 -8.67 -8.49 -22.69
C SER A 93 -7.39 -7.73 -23.11
N ASN A 94 -7.41 -7.04 -24.22
CA ASN A 94 -6.31 -6.22 -24.75
C ASN A 94 -6.35 -4.75 -24.30
N ARG A 95 -7.25 -4.38 -23.37
CA ARG A 95 -7.34 -3.02 -22.82
C ARG A 95 -6.85 -3.03 -21.37
N LEU A 96 -6.27 -1.92 -20.96
CA LEU A 96 -5.81 -1.67 -19.60
C LEU A 96 -6.33 -0.31 -19.14
N LYS A 97 -7.06 -0.31 -18.03
CA LYS A 97 -7.58 0.88 -17.37
C LYS A 97 -7.35 0.79 -15.86
N VAL A 98 -6.98 1.90 -15.25
CA VAL A 98 -6.81 2.02 -13.79
C VAL A 98 -7.64 3.19 -13.30
N THR A 99 -8.49 2.95 -12.30
CA THR A 99 -9.30 3.97 -11.65
C THR A 99 -8.87 4.13 -10.20
N MET A 100 -8.55 5.35 -9.78
CA MET A 100 -8.15 5.66 -8.40
C MET A 100 -9.38 5.73 -7.49
N ILE A 101 -9.43 4.82 -6.51
CA ILE A 101 -10.46 4.84 -5.46
C ILE A 101 -10.03 5.76 -4.33
N GLY A 102 -8.77 5.65 -3.90
CA GLY A 102 -8.17 6.50 -2.87
C GLY A 102 -7.07 5.79 -2.12
N HIS A 103 -6.05 6.52 -1.69
CA HIS A 103 -4.87 6.01 -1.00
C HIS A 103 -4.10 4.96 -1.85
N ALA A 104 -4.10 3.70 -1.42
CA ALA A 104 -3.53 2.56 -2.16
C ALA A 104 -4.59 1.72 -2.88
N SER A 105 -5.88 2.10 -2.76
CA SER A 105 -6.98 1.38 -3.37
C SER A 105 -7.17 1.80 -4.82
N LEU A 106 -6.95 0.85 -5.73
CA LEU A 106 -7.08 1.03 -7.18
C LEU A 106 -7.98 -0.07 -7.76
N LEU A 107 -8.80 0.30 -8.72
CA LEU A 107 -9.47 -0.66 -9.61
C LEU A 107 -8.65 -0.78 -10.89
N ILE A 108 -8.04 -1.94 -11.10
CA ILE A 108 -7.32 -2.29 -12.32
C ILE A 108 -8.23 -3.18 -13.16
N GLN A 109 -8.57 -2.74 -14.36
CA GLN A 109 -9.34 -3.51 -15.33
C GLN A 109 -8.42 -3.92 -16.46
N MET A 110 -8.11 -5.22 -16.54
CA MET A 110 -7.22 -5.82 -17.54
C MET A 110 -7.57 -7.28 -17.77
N HIS A 111 -7.23 -7.80 -18.93
CA HIS A 111 -7.41 -9.23 -19.28
C HIS A 111 -8.85 -9.73 -19.08
N GLY A 112 -9.85 -8.84 -19.21
CA GLY A 112 -11.26 -9.15 -18.95
C GLY A 112 -11.62 -9.26 -17.47
N LEU A 113 -10.72 -8.91 -16.55
CA LEU A 113 -10.87 -9.00 -15.09
C LEU A 113 -10.95 -7.63 -14.44
N ASN A 114 -11.64 -7.58 -13.31
CA ASN A 114 -11.70 -6.47 -12.38
C ASN A 114 -10.89 -6.82 -11.13
N ILE A 115 -9.79 -6.12 -10.91
CA ILE A 115 -8.81 -6.39 -9.85
C ILE A 115 -8.78 -5.19 -8.91
N LEU A 116 -8.95 -5.40 -7.61
CA LEU A 116 -8.74 -4.37 -6.59
C LEU A 116 -7.37 -4.56 -5.90
N THR A 117 -6.63 -3.47 -5.74
CA THR A 117 -5.44 -3.45 -4.87
C THR A 117 -5.80 -2.80 -3.55
N ASP A 118 -5.36 -3.39 -2.44
CA ASP A 118 -5.46 -2.86 -1.07
C ASP A 118 -6.77 -2.09 -0.81
N PRO A 119 -7.95 -2.74 -0.96
CA PRO A 119 -9.23 -2.05 -0.93
C PRO A 119 -9.58 -1.58 0.48
N VAL A 120 -9.63 -0.26 0.66
CA VAL A 120 -10.01 0.41 1.91
C VAL A 120 -11.17 1.36 1.63
N TYR A 121 -12.34 1.08 2.22
CA TYR A 121 -13.53 1.94 2.19
C TYR A 121 -13.90 2.47 3.57
N SER A 122 -13.23 1.98 4.63
CA SER A 122 -13.42 2.47 5.99
C SER A 122 -13.06 3.96 6.11
N GLU A 123 -13.79 4.66 6.98
CA GLU A 123 -13.54 6.07 7.30
C GLU A 123 -12.22 6.30 8.05
N ARG A 124 -11.70 5.26 8.70
CA ARG A 124 -10.45 5.32 9.45
C ARG A 124 -9.59 4.09 9.21
N VAL A 125 -8.30 4.32 9.16
CA VAL A 125 -7.27 3.27 9.07
C VAL A 125 -6.61 3.08 10.43
N SER A 126 -7.32 2.36 11.31
CA SER A 126 -6.96 2.21 12.72
C SER A 126 -7.62 0.98 13.32
N PRO A 127 -7.03 0.35 14.37
CA PRO A 127 -7.70 -0.69 15.14
C PRO A 127 -8.95 -0.20 15.89
N LEU A 128 -9.09 1.12 16.07
CA LEU A 128 -10.18 1.76 16.78
C LEU A 128 -11.04 2.60 15.83
N GLN A 129 -12.35 2.38 15.84
CA GLN A 129 -13.28 3.06 14.92
C GLN A 129 -13.35 4.59 15.08
N TYR A 130 -13.06 5.09 16.28
CA TYR A 130 -13.23 6.52 16.63
C TYR A 130 -11.91 7.30 16.69
N ILE A 131 -10.77 6.62 16.58
CA ILE A 131 -9.46 7.21 16.78
C ILE A 131 -8.52 6.73 15.66
N GLY A 132 -7.60 7.60 15.19
CA GLY A 132 -6.63 7.29 14.14
C GLY A 132 -6.83 8.11 12.87
N PRO A 133 -5.98 7.92 11.87
CA PRO A 133 -6.08 8.64 10.62
C PRO A 133 -7.44 8.41 9.97
N TRP A 134 -8.07 9.50 9.57
CA TRP A 134 -9.39 9.48 8.95
C TRP A 134 -9.29 9.88 7.48
N ARG A 135 -10.30 9.51 6.72
CA ARG A 135 -10.38 9.76 5.30
C ARG A 135 -10.73 11.24 5.03
N HIS A 136 -9.89 11.91 4.23
CA HIS A 136 -10.06 13.32 3.88
C HIS A 136 -10.86 13.55 2.59
N ASN A 137 -11.14 12.49 1.81
CA ASN A 137 -11.93 12.55 0.57
C ASN A 137 -12.86 11.34 0.46
N PRO A 138 -14.00 11.47 -0.23
CA PRO A 138 -14.81 10.29 -0.55
C PRO A 138 -14.05 9.35 -1.50
N PRO A 139 -14.38 8.04 -1.50
CA PRO A 139 -13.86 7.12 -2.50
C PRO A 139 -14.17 7.57 -3.93
N GLY A 140 -13.18 7.50 -4.80
CA GLY A 140 -13.31 7.88 -6.22
C GLY A 140 -14.20 6.96 -7.05
N VAL A 141 -14.53 5.77 -6.52
CA VAL A 141 -15.60 4.86 -6.96
C VAL A 141 -16.41 4.49 -5.75
N ALA A 142 -17.71 4.73 -5.73
CA ALA A 142 -18.57 4.27 -4.65
C ALA A 142 -18.53 2.73 -4.59
N PHE A 143 -18.62 2.15 -3.39
CA PHE A 143 -18.55 0.70 -3.23
C PHE A 143 -19.63 -0.03 -4.05
N GLU A 144 -20.81 0.55 -4.09
CA GLU A 144 -21.98 0.03 -4.82
C GLU A 144 -21.86 0.21 -6.34
N ALA A 145 -20.99 1.12 -6.80
CA ALA A 145 -20.69 1.35 -8.22
C ALA A 145 -19.51 0.49 -8.73
N LEU A 146 -18.84 -0.27 -7.84
CA LEU A 146 -17.81 -1.21 -8.26
C LEU A 146 -18.43 -2.30 -9.15
N PRO A 147 -17.81 -2.66 -10.28
CA PRO A 147 -18.17 -3.85 -11.02
C PRO A 147 -17.98 -5.09 -10.14
N LYS A 148 -18.44 -6.26 -10.60
CA LYS A 148 -18.09 -7.53 -9.95
C LYS A 148 -16.56 -7.66 -9.87
N ILE A 149 -16.02 -7.82 -8.68
CA ILE A 149 -14.59 -7.99 -8.47
C ILE A 149 -14.20 -9.47 -8.56
N ASP A 150 -13.23 -9.76 -9.41
CA ASP A 150 -12.70 -11.09 -9.64
C ASP A 150 -11.53 -11.40 -8.74
N ILE A 151 -10.66 -10.42 -8.52
CA ILE A 151 -9.41 -10.56 -7.76
C ILE A 151 -9.24 -9.38 -6.79
N VAL A 152 -8.75 -9.69 -5.59
CA VAL A 152 -8.23 -8.70 -4.64
C VAL A 152 -6.75 -9.01 -4.38
N LEU A 153 -5.90 -8.01 -4.51
CA LEU A 153 -4.50 -8.06 -4.11
C LEU A 153 -4.34 -7.29 -2.80
N VAL A 154 -3.75 -7.93 -1.79
CA VAL A 154 -3.39 -7.30 -0.52
C VAL A 154 -1.88 -7.36 -0.38
N THR A 155 -1.22 -6.19 -0.41
CA THR A 155 0.25 -6.10 -0.39
C THR A 155 0.84 -6.39 0.97
N HIS A 156 0.19 -5.97 2.03
CA HIS A 156 0.58 -6.22 3.42
C HIS A 156 -0.57 -5.87 4.38
N ASN A 157 -0.34 -6.06 5.68
CA ASN A 157 -1.42 -6.02 6.66
C ASN A 157 -1.59 -4.69 7.43
N HIS A 158 -0.94 -3.59 7.05
CA HIS A 158 -1.23 -2.29 7.66
C HIS A 158 -2.70 -1.92 7.47
N TYR A 159 -3.25 -1.10 8.38
CA TYR A 159 -4.69 -0.76 8.39
C TYR A 159 -5.15 0.02 7.16
N ASP A 160 -4.25 0.72 6.50
CA ASP A 160 -4.49 1.49 5.28
C ASP A 160 -4.35 0.67 4.00
N HIS A 161 -4.06 -0.64 4.11
CA HIS A 161 -4.00 -1.61 3.01
C HIS A 161 -4.93 -2.81 3.23
N LEU A 162 -4.96 -3.39 4.44
CA LEU A 162 -5.85 -4.50 4.79
C LEU A 162 -7.03 -4.00 5.62
N ASP A 163 -8.11 -3.62 4.98
CA ASP A 163 -9.39 -3.28 5.58
C ASP A 163 -10.31 -4.51 5.60
N LEU A 164 -10.35 -5.20 6.74
CA LEU A 164 -11.15 -6.42 6.91
C LEU A 164 -12.65 -6.17 6.73
N ALA A 165 -13.16 -4.98 7.09
CA ALA A 165 -14.56 -4.63 6.90
C ALA A 165 -14.90 -4.51 5.40
N THR A 166 -14.03 -3.89 4.61
CA THR A 166 -14.18 -3.82 3.16
C THR A 166 -14.08 -5.21 2.52
N LEU A 167 -13.08 -6.03 2.91
CA LEU A 167 -12.93 -7.39 2.41
C LEU A 167 -14.16 -8.25 2.70
N ALA A 168 -14.73 -8.18 3.91
CA ALA A 168 -15.93 -8.93 4.27
C ALA A 168 -17.10 -8.58 3.35
N ARG A 169 -17.30 -7.29 3.04
CA ARG A 169 -18.34 -6.84 2.09
C ARG A 169 -18.09 -7.40 0.68
N LEU A 170 -16.84 -7.38 0.20
CA LEU A 170 -16.47 -7.92 -1.11
C LEU A 170 -16.68 -9.44 -1.19
N VAL A 171 -16.27 -10.18 -0.14
CA VAL A 171 -16.47 -11.65 -0.09
C VAL A 171 -17.94 -12.02 -0.14
N VAL A 172 -18.81 -11.28 0.59
CA VAL A 172 -20.26 -11.52 0.56
C VAL A 172 -20.85 -11.21 -0.82
N ARG A 173 -20.44 -10.09 -1.45
CA ARG A 173 -21.01 -9.62 -2.70
C ARG A 173 -20.53 -10.41 -3.93
N ASP A 174 -19.19 -10.60 -4.04
CA ASP A 174 -18.53 -11.01 -5.29
C ASP A 174 -17.80 -12.34 -5.19
N LYS A 175 -17.38 -12.75 -3.97
CA LYS A 175 -16.51 -13.92 -3.72
C LYS A 175 -15.22 -13.85 -4.55
N PRO A 176 -14.46 -12.74 -4.47
CA PRO A 176 -13.23 -12.61 -5.24
C PRO A 176 -12.16 -13.60 -4.75
N GLN A 177 -11.23 -13.98 -5.61
CA GLN A 177 -10.00 -14.63 -5.18
C GLN A 177 -9.05 -13.59 -4.60
N ILE A 178 -8.56 -13.81 -3.38
CA ILE A 178 -7.66 -12.91 -2.67
C ILE A 178 -6.25 -13.47 -2.74
N TYR A 179 -5.30 -12.67 -3.23
CA TYR A 179 -3.89 -13.01 -3.23
C TYR A 179 -3.14 -12.06 -2.29
N THR A 180 -2.30 -12.63 -1.42
CA THR A 180 -1.57 -11.87 -0.41
C THR A 180 -0.27 -12.61 -0.03
N PRO A 181 0.77 -11.93 0.50
CA PRO A 181 1.95 -12.62 0.99
C PRO A 181 1.68 -13.41 2.28
N LEU A 182 2.60 -14.33 2.61
CA LEU A 182 2.51 -15.29 3.71
C LEU A 182 2.05 -14.68 5.04
N GLY A 183 1.18 -15.39 5.75
CA GLY A 183 0.69 -15.07 7.09
C GLY A 183 -0.47 -14.06 7.14
N ASN A 184 -0.82 -13.41 6.05
CA ASN A 184 -1.98 -12.50 6.01
C ASN A 184 -3.30 -13.26 5.92
N ASP A 185 -3.32 -14.46 5.38
CA ASP A 185 -4.48 -15.38 5.36
C ASP A 185 -5.00 -15.68 6.76
N THR A 186 -4.11 -15.94 7.71
CA THR A 186 -4.47 -16.18 9.12
C THR A 186 -5.23 -14.98 9.70
N ILE A 187 -4.82 -13.75 9.35
CA ILE A 187 -5.48 -12.53 9.79
C ILE A 187 -6.85 -12.39 9.12
N ILE A 188 -6.93 -12.66 7.82
CA ILE A 188 -8.18 -12.56 7.03
C ILE A 188 -9.17 -13.63 7.49
N HIS A 189 -8.78 -14.90 7.57
CA HIS A 189 -9.67 -16.01 7.94
C HIS A 189 -10.17 -15.91 9.38
N LYS A 190 -9.44 -15.27 10.28
CA LYS A 190 -9.93 -15.02 11.64
C LYS A 190 -11.23 -14.22 11.67
N GLU A 191 -11.40 -13.28 10.75
CA GLU A 191 -12.58 -12.40 10.67
C GLU A 191 -13.53 -12.81 9.53
N ILE A 192 -13.01 -13.42 8.47
CA ILE A 192 -13.74 -13.73 7.23
C ILE A 192 -13.44 -15.18 6.81
N GLN A 193 -14.00 -16.15 7.53
CA GLN A 193 -13.73 -17.58 7.33
C GLN A 193 -14.05 -18.07 5.89
N ALA A 194 -15.02 -17.45 5.23
CA ALA A 194 -15.45 -17.81 3.87
C ALA A 194 -14.60 -17.19 2.75
N ALA A 195 -13.53 -16.42 3.07
CA ALA A 195 -12.68 -15.82 2.06
C ALA A 195 -11.86 -16.88 1.32
N ASP A 196 -11.78 -16.77 -0.01
CA ASP A 196 -10.88 -17.57 -0.86
C ASP A 196 -9.53 -16.84 -0.92
N VAL A 197 -8.57 -17.27 -0.08
CA VAL A 197 -7.27 -16.63 0.08
C VAL A 197 -6.14 -17.56 -0.33
N GLN A 198 -5.29 -17.10 -1.22
CA GLN A 198 -4.02 -17.75 -1.57
C GLN A 198 -2.85 -16.90 -1.09
N THR A 199 -1.88 -17.53 -0.44
CA THR A 199 -0.67 -16.87 0.05
C THR A 199 0.57 -17.39 -0.67
N GLY A 200 1.52 -16.49 -0.91
CA GLY A 200 2.79 -16.81 -1.54
C GLY A 200 3.97 -16.12 -0.88
N ASP A 201 5.13 -16.72 -1.05
CA ASP A 201 6.42 -16.16 -0.68
C ASP A 201 7.00 -15.29 -1.81
N TRP A 202 8.02 -14.50 -1.53
CA TRP A 202 8.75 -13.79 -2.57
C TRP A 202 9.34 -14.78 -3.59
N GLY A 203 9.01 -14.53 -4.85
CA GLY A 203 9.39 -15.40 -5.97
C GLY A 203 8.30 -16.35 -6.43
N ASP A 204 7.25 -16.56 -5.64
CA ASP A 204 6.11 -17.38 -6.02
C ASP A 204 5.27 -16.75 -7.13
N VAL A 205 4.55 -17.61 -7.84
CA VAL A 205 3.67 -17.22 -8.95
C VAL A 205 2.33 -17.92 -8.81
N PHE A 206 1.27 -17.13 -8.67
CA PHE A 206 -0.09 -17.63 -8.76
C PHE A 206 -0.55 -17.63 -10.22
N MET A 207 -1.23 -18.69 -10.62
CA MET A 207 -1.90 -18.76 -11.89
C MET A 207 -3.42 -18.67 -11.67
N HIS A 208 -4.01 -17.53 -11.99
CA HIS A 208 -5.45 -17.41 -11.97
C HIS A 208 -6.09 -18.23 -13.08
N LYS A 209 -7.32 -18.74 -12.87
CA LYS A 209 -8.06 -19.56 -13.87
C LYS A 209 -8.27 -18.91 -15.25
N SER A 210 -8.15 -17.57 -15.33
CA SER A 210 -8.19 -16.83 -16.60
C SER A 210 -6.87 -16.89 -17.39
N GLY A 211 -5.79 -17.44 -16.82
CA GLY A 211 -4.45 -17.40 -17.37
C GLY A 211 -3.61 -16.19 -16.94
N LEU A 212 -4.16 -15.25 -16.14
CA LEU A 212 -3.37 -14.17 -15.56
C LEU A 212 -2.37 -14.75 -14.56
N LYS A 213 -1.09 -14.37 -14.69
CA LYS A 213 -0.04 -14.67 -13.71
C LYS A 213 0.10 -13.51 -12.73
N ILE A 214 0.21 -13.86 -11.47
CA ILE A 214 0.41 -12.90 -10.37
C ILE A 214 1.68 -13.32 -9.66
N HIS A 215 2.78 -12.59 -9.87
CA HIS A 215 4.05 -12.86 -9.23
C HIS A 215 4.15 -12.09 -7.92
N VAL A 216 4.66 -12.74 -6.89
CA VAL A 216 4.94 -12.15 -5.59
C VAL A 216 6.40 -11.71 -5.57
N GLU A 217 6.64 -10.40 -5.47
CA GLU A 217 7.97 -9.83 -5.56
C GLU A 217 8.38 -9.09 -4.28
N PRO A 218 9.67 -9.02 -3.94
CA PRO A 218 10.12 -8.29 -2.77
C PRO A 218 9.92 -6.77 -2.93
N CYS A 219 9.61 -6.12 -1.81
CA CYS A 219 9.68 -4.67 -1.65
C CYS A 219 10.25 -4.34 -0.27
N GLN A 220 10.74 -3.11 -0.08
CA GLN A 220 11.38 -2.70 1.17
C GLN A 220 10.35 -2.09 2.12
N HIS A 221 9.71 -2.92 2.92
CA HIS A 221 8.67 -2.47 3.86
C HIS A 221 8.64 -3.33 5.12
N TRP A 222 7.53 -3.37 5.80
CA TRP A 222 7.25 -4.16 7.00
C TRP A 222 5.74 -4.36 7.20
N SER A 223 5.37 -5.19 8.17
CA SER A 223 3.98 -5.50 8.50
C SER A 223 3.71 -5.38 9.99
N ALA A 224 2.52 -4.95 10.38
CA ALA A 224 1.96 -5.04 11.74
C ALA A 224 0.48 -4.67 11.76
N ARG A 225 -0.26 -5.23 12.72
CA ARG A 225 -1.62 -4.78 13.09
C ARG A 225 -1.75 -4.48 14.58
N GLY A 226 -0.81 -4.89 15.38
CA GLY A 226 -0.77 -4.69 16.82
C GLY A 226 0.58 -4.24 17.32
N THR A 227 0.73 -4.25 18.64
CA THR A 227 1.99 -3.83 19.29
C THR A 227 3.06 -4.91 19.33
N ASN A 228 2.69 -6.19 19.12
CA ASN A 228 3.54 -7.37 19.33
C ASN A 228 3.56 -8.31 18.14
N ASP A 229 3.22 -7.85 16.93
CA ASP A 229 3.15 -8.68 15.72
C ASP A 229 3.92 -8.10 14.53
N ARG A 230 4.79 -7.12 14.79
CA ARG A 230 5.62 -6.50 13.75
C ARG A 230 6.44 -7.56 13.03
N ARG A 231 6.34 -7.57 11.69
CA ARG A 231 7.04 -8.50 10.78
C ARG A 231 6.68 -9.98 11.00
N MET A 232 5.52 -10.28 11.58
CA MET A 232 5.05 -11.66 11.70
C MET A 232 4.25 -12.15 10.48
N ALA A 233 3.79 -11.26 9.60
CA ALA A 233 3.33 -11.58 8.26
C ALA A 233 4.28 -10.96 7.23
N LEU A 234 4.35 -11.52 6.03
CA LEU A 234 5.15 -11.00 4.95
C LEU A 234 4.45 -9.82 4.27
N TRP A 235 5.18 -9.00 3.54
CA TRP A 235 4.75 -7.92 2.65
C TRP A 235 5.32 -8.15 1.25
N SER A 236 4.66 -7.64 0.21
CA SER A 236 5.13 -7.88 -1.15
C SER A 236 4.71 -6.78 -2.13
N ALA A 237 5.44 -6.69 -3.22
CA ALA A 237 4.98 -6.17 -4.48
C ALA A 237 4.29 -7.28 -5.29
N PHE A 238 3.55 -6.90 -6.34
CA PHE A 238 2.96 -7.81 -7.31
C PHE A 238 3.34 -7.44 -8.74
N VAL A 239 3.63 -8.45 -9.56
CA VAL A 239 3.65 -8.29 -11.01
C VAL A 239 2.45 -9.02 -11.59
N LEU A 240 1.59 -8.30 -12.30
CA LEU A 240 0.47 -8.84 -13.06
C LEU A 240 0.91 -9.02 -14.51
N GLU A 241 0.94 -10.25 -14.98
CA GLU A 241 1.36 -10.59 -16.34
C GLU A 241 0.24 -11.30 -17.10
N SER A 242 -0.24 -10.66 -18.16
CA SER A 242 -1.20 -11.23 -19.12
C SER A 242 -0.54 -11.38 -20.48
N LEU A 243 -1.28 -11.90 -21.46
CA LEU A 243 -0.81 -11.98 -22.85
C LEU A 243 -0.48 -10.59 -23.45
N HIS A 244 -1.21 -9.53 -23.02
CA HIS A 244 -1.13 -8.22 -23.64
C HIS A 244 -0.42 -7.17 -22.80
N HIS A 245 -0.48 -7.29 -21.46
CA HIS A 245 -0.03 -6.25 -20.54
C HIS A 245 0.72 -6.82 -19.36
N LYS A 246 1.72 -6.07 -18.92
CA LYS A 246 2.47 -6.36 -17.69
C LYS A 246 2.51 -5.12 -16.80
N ILE A 247 2.07 -5.29 -15.54
CA ILE A 247 2.00 -4.23 -14.53
C ILE A 247 2.89 -4.60 -13.35
N TYR A 248 3.66 -3.64 -12.85
CA TYR A 248 4.37 -3.73 -11.59
C TYR A 248 3.68 -2.83 -10.54
N HIS A 249 3.06 -3.44 -9.53
CA HIS A 249 2.46 -2.76 -8.37
C HIS A 249 3.32 -3.04 -7.15
N ILE A 250 4.08 -2.05 -6.69
CA ILE A 250 5.07 -2.28 -5.63
C ILE A 250 4.46 -2.27 -4.22
N GLY A 251 3.24 -1.76 -4.05
CA GLY A 251 2.66 -1.51 -2.72
C GLY A 251 3.40 -0.40 -2.00
N ASP A 252 3.67 -0.57 -0.71
CA ASP A 252 4.51 0.35 0.06
C ASP A 252 5.97 -0.09 0.04
N THR A 253 6.87 0.89 -0.14
CA THR A 253 8.30 0.61 -0.19
C THR A 253 9.17 1.81 0.17
N GLY A 254 10.25 1.57 0.89
CA GLY A 254 11.43 2.41 0.84
C GLY A 254 12.17 2.19 -0.48
N PHE A 255 12.93 3.19 -0.93
CA PHE A 255 13.71 3.07 -2.16
C PHE A 255 15.00 2.25 -1.95
N GLY A 256 15.62 2.37 -0.77
CA GLY A 256 16.92 1.78 -0.47
C GLY A 256 17.97 2.21 -1.48
N THR A 257 18.58 1.25 -2.16
CA THR A 257 19.52 1.45 -3.27
C THR A 257 18.86 1.39 -4.64
N GLY A 258 17.56 1.10 -4.72
CA GLY A 258 16.84 0.83 -5.94
C GLY A 258 16.98 -0.61 -6.47
N ASP A 259 17.54 -1.52 -5.68
CA ASP A 259 17.83 -2.89 -6.11
C ASP A 259 16.57 -3.70 -6.41
N ASN A 260 15.47 -3.52 -5.64
CA ASN A 260 14.22 -4.19 -5.95
C ASN A 260 13.70 -3.84 -7.34
N TYR A 261 13.83 -2.58 -7.75
CA TYR A 261 13.46 -2.11 -9.09
C TYR A 261 14.32 -2.74 -10.19
N ARG A 262 15.65 -2.80 -9.99
CA ARG A 262 16.57 -3.43 -10.98
C ARG A 262 16.33 -4.93 -11.09
N LYS A 263 16.13 -5.61 -9.94
CA LYS A 263 15.89 -7.06 -9.92
C LYS A 263 14.59 -7.43 -10.63
N VAL A 264 13.50 -6.68 -10.38
CA VAL A 264 12.22 -6.94 -11.04
C VAL A 264 12.30 -6.66 -12.54
N ALA A 265 13.02 -5.61 -12.98
CA ALA A 265 13.28 -5.34 -14.38
C ALA A 265 14.09 -6.46 -15.05
N SER A 266 15.15 -6.93 -14.38
CA SER A 266 15.97 -8.04 -14.88
C SER A 266 15.17 -9.34 -15.03
N LYS A 267 14.27 -9.62 -14.06
CA LYS A 267 13.45 -10.83 -14.05
C LYS A 267 12.33 -10.79 -15.10
N HIS A 268 11.68 -9.63 -15.27
CA HIS A 268 10.46 -9.49 -16.09
C HIS A 268 10.63 -8.70 -17.39
N GLY A 269 11.78 -8.06 -17.62
CA GLY A 269 12.13 -7.37 -18.87
C GLY A 269 11.56 -5.96 -18.99
N GLY A 270 10.72 -5.50 -18.09
CA GLY A 270 10.04 -4.19 -18.12
C GLY A 270 8.52 -4.30 -18.09
N PHE A 271 7.86 -3.13 -18.00
CA PHE A 271 6.42 -3.07 -17.72
C PHE A 271 5.73 -2.00 -18.57
N ASP A 272 4.49 -2.25 -18.94
CA ASP A 272 3.63 -1.21 -19.52
C ASP A 272 3.32 -0.12 -18.48
N LEU A 273 3.16 -0.55 -17.20
CA LEU A 273 2.77 0.32 -16.11
C LEU A 273 3.48 -0.06 -14.81
N GLY A 274 4.07 0.96 -14.14
CA GLY A 274 4.49 0.91 -12.75
C GLY A 274 3.52 1.66 -11.86
N ILE A 275 3.00 1.02 -10.80
CA ILE A 275 2.15 1.65 -9.79
C ILE A 275 2.99 1.81 -8.53
N LEU A 276 3.38 3.05 -8.20
CA LEU A 276 4.42 3.35 -7.22
C LEU A 276 3.91 4.34 -6.15
N PRO A 277 4.26 4.14 -4.86
CA PRO A 277 3.85 5.07 -3.81
C PRO A 277 4.65 6.38 -3.92
N ILE A 278 3.95 7.50 -3.70
CA ILE A 278 4.53 8.84 -3.73
C ILE A 278 4.26 9.66 -2.47
N GLY A 279 3.56 9.09 -1.48
CA GLY A 279 3.21 9.73 -0.21
C GLY A 279 3.82 9.04 1.01
N ALA A 280 3.49 9.54 2.19
CA ALA A 280 3.93 9.05 3.49
C ALA A 280 5.46 9.09 3.69
N TYR A 281 6.16 10.08 3.13
CA TYR A 281 7.62 10.12 3.11
C TYR A 281 8.28 11.08 4.11
N GLU A 282 7.52 11.98 4.78
CA GLU A 282 8.09 12.90 5.77
C GLU A 282 7.79 12.51 7.23
N PRO A 283 8.74 12.75 8.15
CA PRO A 283 10.09 13.28 7.93
C PRO A 283 11.04 12.22 7.36
N ARG A 284 11.87 12.58 6.39
CA ARG A 284 12.78 11.65 5.70
C ARG A 284 13.68 10.83 6.62
N TRP A 285 14.20 11.47 7.69
CA TRP A 285 15.09 10.80 8.64
C TRP A 285 14.46 9.58 9.31
N PHE A 286 13.11 9.52 9.34
CA PHE A 286 12.35 8.44 9.96
C PHE A 286 11.67 7.52 8.92
N MET A 287 11.17 8.10 7.81
CA MET A 287 10.34 7.38 6.84
C MET A 287 11.13 6.70 5.71
N LYS A 288 12.33 7.16 5.37
CA LYS A 288 13.07 6.72 4.16
C LYS A 288 13.25 5.21 4.03
N GLU A 289 13.34 4.49 5.15
CA GLU A 289 13.54 3.03 5.15
C GLU A 289 12.29 2.26 4.74
N ALA A 290 11.09 2.84 4.91
CA ALA A 290 9.81 2.20 4.63
C ALA A 290 9.01 2.88 3.51
N HIS A 291 9.28 4.16 3.22
CA HIS A 291 8.56 4.95 2.23
C HIS A 291 9.52 5.79 1.40
N GLN A 292 9.46 5.61 0.10
CA GLN A 292 10.17 6.44 -0.87
C GLN A 292 9.49 7.80 -1.05
N ASN A 293 10.25 8.82 -1.47
CA ASN A 293 9.69 10.10 -1.88
C ASN A 293 9.40 10.13 -3.39
N PRO A 294 8.72 11.17 -3.92
CA PRO A 294 8.40 11.25 -5.34
C PRO A 294 9.61 11.23 -6.29
N ALA A 295 10.75 11.80 -5.89
CA ALA A 295 11.97 11.74 -6.71
C ALA A 295 12.55 10.33 -6.80
N GLU A 296 12.52 9.60 -5.68
CA GLU A 296 12.88 8.17 -5.61
C GLU A 296 11.88 7.32 -6.42
N ALA A 297 10.59 7.67 -6.43
CA ALA A 297 9.59 7.01 -7.26
C ALA A 297 9.86 7.19 -8.77
N VAL A 298 10.25 8.39 -9.22
CA VAL A 298 10.67 8.64 -10.60
C VAL A 298 11.91 7.82 -10.97
N ALA A 299 12.91 7.77 -10.08
CA ALA A 299 14.07 6.90 -10.28
C ALA A 299 13.67 5.41 -10.34
N GLY A 300 12.76 4.98 -9.46
CA GLY A 300 12.20 3.62 -9.45
C GLY A 300 11.50 3.26 -10.75
N LEU A 301 10.68 4.18 -11.31
CA LEU A 301 10.03 4.01 -12.60
C LEU A 301 11.04 3.72 -13.73
N GLN A 302 12.14 4.48 -13.76
CA GLN A 302 13.20 4.29 -14.75
C GLN A 302 13.95 2.96 -14.52
N LEU A 303 14.30 2.65 -13.26
CA LEU A 303 15.03 1.43 -12.91
C LEU A 303 14.25 0.15 -13.16
N CYS A 304 12.92 0.16 -12.96
CA CYS A 304 12.08 -1.01 -13.28
C CYS A 304 11.72 -1.08 -14.78
N ASN A 305 12.18 -0.13 -15.59
CA ASN A 305 11.88 -0.06 -17.02
C ASN A 305 10.37 -0.07 -17.33
N ALA A 306 9.59 0.69 -16.55
CA ALA A 306 8.16 0.84 -16.81
C ALA A 306 7.90 2.00 -17.78
N ARG A 307 7.01 1.74 -18.75
CA ARG A 307 6.66 2.72 -19.80
C ARG A 307 5.86 3.89 -19.23
N TYR A 308 4.94 3.65 -18.30
CA TYR A 308 4.14 4.65 -17.62
C TYR A 308 4.17 4.43 -16.12
N GLY A 309 3.96 5.49 -15.33
CA GLY A 309 3.86 5.48 -13.88
C GLY A 309 2.51 6.01 -13.39
N LEU A 310 1.97 5.39 -12.34
CA LEU A 310 0.84 5.90 -11.58
C LEU A 310 1.22 6.02 -10.11
N GLY A 311 1.08 7.23 -9.56
CA GLY A 311 1.38 7.55 -8.18
C GLY A 311 0.17 7.31 -7.27
N HIS A 312 0.38 6.53 -6.23
CA HIS A 312 -0.63 6.25 -5.20
C HIS A 312 -0.11 6.55 -3.79
N HIS A 313 -0.85 6.15 -2.76
CA HIS A 313 -0.51 6.28 -1.33
C HIS A 313 -0.40 7.74 -0.86
N TRP A 314 -1.25 8.63 -1.35
CA TRP A 314 -1.26 10.04 -0.98
C TRP A 314 -2.68 10.64 -0.99
N GLY A 315 -2.84 11.80 -0.34
CA GLY A 315 -4.04 12.65 -0.46
C GLY A 315 -5.30 12.14 0.23
N THR A 316 -5.33 10.91 0.78
CA THR A 316 -6.53 10.32 1.39
C THR A 316 -6.45 10.24 2.91
N PHE A 317 -5.39 9.64 3.45
CA PHE A 317 -5.15 9.53 4.89
C PHE A 317 -3.88 10.28 5.26
N GLN A 318 -3.96 11.13 6.29
CA GLN A 318 -2.76 11.82 6.78
C GLN A 318 -2.00 10.91 7.76
N LEU A 319 -0.99 10.23 7.27
CA LEU A 319 -0.17 9.30 8.04
C LEU A 319 1.11 9.98 8.57
N THR A 320 1.64 10.95 7.84
CA THR A 320 2.97 11.55 7.98
C THR A 320 2.90 13.08 8.00
N ASP A 321 4.04 13.77 7.88
CA ASP A 321 4.14 15.20 8.14
C ASP A 321 3.91 16.09 6.92
N GLU A 322 4.04 15.57 5.69
CA GLU A 322 3.89 16.38 4.48
C GLU A 322 2.47 16.93 4.28
N ALA A 323 2.38 18.08 3.59
CA ALA A 323 1.11 18.67 3.19
C ALA A 323 0.40 17.80 2.13
N VAL A 324 -0.94 17.86 2.08
CA VAL A 324 -1.77 16.98 1.25
C VAL A 324 -1.39 16.97 -0.23
N GLU A 325 -0.99 18.12 -0.80
CA GLU A 325 -0.58 18.24 -2.21
C GLU A 325 0.93 18.18 -2.43
N ALA A 326 1.72 18.05 -1.36
CA ALA A 326 3.17 18.01 -1.47
C ALA A 326 3.66 16.85 -2.36
N PRO A 327 3.09 15.62 -2.28
CA PRO A 327 3.50 14.52 -3.14
C PRO A 327 3.33 14.82 -4.63
N LYS A 328 2.19 15.40 -5.03
CA LYS A 328 1.92 15.75 -6.42
C LYS A 328 2.89 16.81 -6.95
N ARG A 329 3.14 17.87 -6.17
CA ARG A 329 4.10 18.92 -6.54
C ARG A 329 5.53 18.38 -6.63
N ALA A 330 5.93 17.60 -5.64
CA ALA A 330 7.28 17.00 -5.63
C ALA A 330 7.47 16.00 -6.79
N LEU A 331 6.40 15.29 -7.23
CA LEU A 331 6.45 14.44 -8.40
C LEU A 331 6.66 15.27 -9.68
N ALA A 332 5.90 16.36 -9.87
CA ALA A 332 6.06 17.26 -11.02
C ALA A 332 7.48 17.86 -11.09
N ASP A 333 8.00 18.31 -9.94
CA ASP A 333 9.38 18.82 -9.85
C ASP A 333 10.43 17.74 -10.19
N ALA A 334 10.21 16.50 -9.74
CA ALA A 334 11.13 15.39 -10.03
C ALA A 334 11.10 15.00 -11.50
N LEU A 335 9.93 14.97 -12.12
CA LEU A 335 9.77 14.70 -13.56
C LEU A 335 10.47 15.79 -14.41
N ALA A 336 10.24 17.07 -14.08
CA ALA A 336 10.88 18.18 -14.77
C ALA A 336 12.41 18.11 -14.73
N LYS A 337 12.98 17.73 -13.56
CA LYS A 337 14.44 17.55 -13.39
C LYS A 337 15.00 16.42 -14.26
N GLN A 338 14.18 15.44 -14.64
CA GLN A 338 14.56 14.30 -15.49
C GLN A 338 14.12 14.49 -16.96
N ALA A 339 13.62 15.68 -17.32
CA ALA A 339 13.05 15.98 -18.63
C ALA A 339 11.93 14.98 -19.05
N LEU A 340 11.16 14.52 -18.08
CA LEU A 340 9.99 13.66 -18.27
C LEU A 340 8.72 14.51 -18.14
N THR A 341 7.69 14.12 -18.88
CA THR A 341 6.38 14.76 -18.88
C THR A 341 5.43 14.15 -17.85
N GLU A 342 4.39 14.89 -17.42
CA GLU A 342 3.46 14.42 -16.41
C GLU A 342 2.62 13.20 -16.87
N ASP A 343 2.45 12.99 -18.16
CA ASP A 343 1.80 11.81 -18.72
C ASP A 343 2.65 10.54 -18.57
N ARG A 344 3.97 10.69 -18.41
CA ARG A 344 4.87 9.57 -18.12
C ARG A 344 4.69 9.01 -16.70
N PHE A 345 4.34 9.89 -15.75
CA PHE A 345 4.08 9.48 -14.37
C PHE A 345 3.04 10.41 -13.74
N THR A 346 1.81 9.91 -13.60
CA THR A 346 0.67 10.68 -13.12
C THR A 346 0.42 10.43 -11.63
N ALA A 347 0.34 11.50 -10.82
CA ALA A 347 -0.16 11.43 -9.45
C ALA A 347 -1.69 11.29 -9.47
N LEU A 348 -2.19 10.06 -9.34
CA LEU A 348 -3.63 9.80 -9.41
C LEU A 348 -4.39 10.41 -8.24
N GLN A 349 -5.58 10.94 -8.52
CA GLN A 349 -6.53 11.45 -7.52
C GLN A 349 -7.83 10.63 -7.54
N PRO A 350 -8.57 10.54 -6.43
CA PRO A 350 -9.82 9.80 -6.37
C PRO A 350 -10.79 10.18 -7.50
N GLY A 351 -11.34 9.18 -8.20
CA GLY A 351 -12.20 9.35 -9.37
C GLY A 351 -11.48 9.50 -10.70
N GLN A 352 -10.17 9.77 -10.68
CA GLN A 352 -9.40 9.85 -11.92
C GLN A 352 -9.25 8.46 -12.55
N VAL A 353 -9.50 8.43 -13.84
CA VAL A 353 -9.36 7.22 -14.68
C VAL A 353 -8.16 7.41 -15.61
N TRP A 354 -7.25 6.46 -15.57
CA TRP A 354 -6.13 6.38 -16.51
C TRP A 354 -6.32 5.16 -17.42
N GLN A 355 -5.99 5.32 -18.67
CA GLN A 355 -6.04 4.24 -19.66
C GLN A 355 -4.71 4.21 -20.41
N LEU A 356 -4.19 2.99 -20.63
CA LEU A 356 -2.96 2.81 -21.41
C LEU A 356 -3.13 3.42 -22.80
N PRO A 357 -2.27 4.38 -23.20
CA PRO A 357 -2.28 4.93 -24.55
C PRO A 357 -2.05 3.83 -25.60
N VAL A 358 -2.84 3.87 -26.67
CA VAL A 358 -2.78 2.93 -27.82
C VAL A 358 -1.57 3.22 -28.71
#